data_fcb390b959b53c8b19224479196d7717
#
_entry.id   fcb390b959b53c8b19224479196d7717
#
_cell.length_a   1.000
_cell.length_b   1.000
_cell.length_c   1.000
_cell.angle_alpha   90.00
_cell.angle_beta   90.00
_cell.angle_gamma   90.00
#
_symmetry.space_group_name_H-M   'P 1'
#
loop_
_entity.id
_entity.type
_entity.pdbx_description
1 polymer ?
#
loop_
_entity_poly.entity_id
_entity_poly.type
_entity_poly.pdbx_seq_one_letter_code
_entity_poly.pdbx_strand_id
1 'polypeptide(L)'
;MTYKMKKWQKLSTITLLMAGVITLNGGEFRSIDKHQIAVADTNVQTPDYEKLRNTWLDVNYGYDKYDENNPDMKKKFDATEKEATNLLKEMKTESGRKYLWSGAETLETNSSHMTRTYRNIEKIAEAMRNPKTTLNTDENKKKVKDALEWLHKNAYGKEPDKKVKELSENFTKTTGKNTNLNWWDYEIGTPKSLTNTLILLNDQFSNEEKKK
;
A
#
# COMPACT_ATOMS: atom_id res chain seq x y z
N MET A 1 -15.23 -13.62 22.39
CA MET A 1 -14.61 -13.91 21.07
C MET A 1 -15.37 -13.26 19.89
N THR A 2 -16.20 -12.25 20.13
CA THR A 2 -17.16 -11.67 19.15
C THR A 2 -16.90 -10.20 18.78
N TYR A 3 -15.81 -9.60 19.29
CA TYR A 3 -15.57 -8.15 19.11
C TYR A 3 -14.68 -7.82 17.88
N LYS A 4 -13.89 -8.77 17.37
CA LYS A 4 -12.99 -8.54 16.23
C LYS A 4 -13.67 -8.50 14.86
N MET A 5 -14.83 -9.15 14.68
CA MET A 5 -15.48 -9.22 13.36
C MET A 5 -16.24 -7.96 12.94
N LYS A 6 -16.67 -7.10 13.88
CA LYS A 6 -17.45 -5.89 13.53
C LYS A 6 -16.65 -4.73 12.93
N LYS A 7 -15.33 -4.73 13.08
CA LYS A 7 -14.47 -3.62 12.62
C LYS A 7 -14.08 -3.72 11.14
N TRP A 8 -13.91 -4.93 10.65
CA TRP A 8 -13.58 -5.17 9.23
C TRP A 8 -14.74 -4.89 8.26
N GLN A 9 -15.98 -5.05 8.71
CA GLN A 9 -17.16 -4.66 7.93
C GLN A 9 -17.26 -3.15 7.71
N LYS A 10 -16.68 -2.32 8.58
CA LYS A 10 -16.69 -0.86 8.40
C LYS A 10 -15.67 -0.36 7.37
N LEU A 11 -14.54 -1.05 7.19
CA LEU A 11 -13.57 -0.68 6.15
C LEU A 11 -14.06 -1.05 4.73
N SER A 12 -14.77 -2.17 4.58
CA SER A 12 -15.35 -2.55 3.29
C SER A 12 -16.45 -1.58 2.83
N THR A 13 -17.15 -0.93 3.77
CA THR A 13 -18.23 0.02 3.45
C THR A 13 -17.69 1.38 2.99
N ILE A 14 -16.48 1.78 3.41
CA ILE A 14 -15.87 3.05 2.98
C ILE A 14 -15.32 2.96 1.56
N THR A 15 -14.83 1.80 1.15
CA THR A 15 -14.34 1.59 -0.22
C THR A 15 -15.45 1.59 -1.27
N LEU A 16 -16.68 1.26 -0.87
CA LEU A 16 -17.86 1.25 -1.77
C LEU A 16 -18.46 2.64 -2.01
N LEU A 17 -18.17 3.63 -1.14
CA LEU A 17 -18.74 4.99 -1.24
C LEU A 17 -17.97 5.92 -2.19
N MET A 18 -16.76 5.54 -2.62
CA MET A 18 -15.97 6.36 -3.56
C MET A 18 -16.26 6.08 -5.04
N ALA A 19 -16.99 5.02 -5.36
CA ALA A 19 -17.37 4.69 -6.76
C ALA A 19 -18.71 5.29 -7.21
N GLY A 20 -19.40 6.05 -6.36
CA GLY A 20 -20.78 6.49 -6.59
C GLY A 20 -21.00 7.99 -6.79
N VAL A 21 -19.97 8.81 -6.99
CA VAL A 21 -20.15 10.26 -7.16
C VAL A 21 -19.64 10.73 -8.51
N ILE A 22 -20.29 10.31 -9.57
CA ILE A 22 -20.34 11.08 -10.84
C ILE A 22 -21.73 10.87 -11.45
N THR A 23 -22.64 11.72 -11.14
CA THR A 23 -23.73 12.33 -11.93
C THR A 23 -24.82 12.83 -10.97
N LEU A 24 -24.79 14.10 -10.64
CA LEU A 24 -25.98 14.82 -10.19
C LEU A 24 -25.98 16.23 -10.77
N ASN A 25 -26.63 16.37 -11.91
CA ASN A 25 -27.32 17.59 -12.25
C ASN A 25 -28.58 17.72 -11.38
N GLY A 26 -28.77 18.88 -10.82
CA GLY A 26 -29.80 19.41 -9.95
C GLY A 26 -31.12 18.64 -9.85
N GLY A 27 -31.46 18.17 -8.67
CA GLY A 27 -32.76 17.65 -8.31
C GLY A 27 -32.88 17.53 -6.79
N GLU A 28 -33.99 18.03 -6.26
CA GLU A 28 -34.32 18.18 -4.85
C GLU A 28 -34.15 16.89 -4.05
N PHE A 29 -33.60 17.02 -2.83
CA PHE A 29 -33.53 15.97 -1.81
C PHE A 29 -34.95 15.58 -1.38
N ARG A 30 -35.50 14.49 -1.92
CA ARG A 30 -36.69 13.85 -1.37
C ARG A 30 -36.26 12.78 -0.37
N SER A 31 -36.82 12.85 0.82
CA SER A 31 -36.72 11.85 1.87
C SER A 31 -37.02 10.45 1.28
N ILE A 32 -36.02 9.56 1.32
CA ILE A 32 -36.18 8.17 0.92
C ILE A 32 -36.93 7.44 2.02
N ASP A 33 -38.17 7.06 1.74
CA ASP A 33 -39.00 6.25 2.63
C ASP A 33 -38.36 4.87 2.83
N LYS A 34 -38.27 4.40 4.08
CA LYS A 34 -37.53 3.21 4.51
C LYS A 34 -38.07 1.87 3.95
N HIS A 35 -39.06 1.89 3.08
CA HIS A 35 -39.72 0.70 2.56
C HIS A 35 -39.47 0.38 1.08
N GLN A 36 -38.65 1.13 0.38
CA GLN A 36 -38.19 0.78 -0.95
C GLN A 36 -36.69 0.44 -0.96
N ILE A 37 -36.32 -0.64 -0.29
CA ILE A 37 -35.11 -1.36 -0.68
C ILE A 37 -35.53 -2.10 -1.95
N ALA A 38 -35.31 -1.49 -3.10
CA ALA A 38 -35.31 -2.23 -4.35
C ALA A 38 -34.31 -3.38 -4.16
N VAL A 39 -34.80 -4.60 -4.18
CA VAL A 39 -33.96 -5.78 -4.33
C VAL A 39 -33.26 -5.57 -5.65
N ALA A 40 -32.02 -5.11 -5.60
CA ALA A 40 -31.20 -4.94 -6.78
C ALA A 40 -31.14 -6.31 -7.44
N ASP A 41 -31.53 -6.33 -8.70
CA ASP A 41 -31.53 -7.50 -9.57
C ASP A 41 -30.20 -8.25 -9.36
N THR A 42 -30.28 -9.56 -9.12
CA THR A 42 -29.14 -10.44 -8.78
C THR A 42 -28.12 -10.61 -9.92
N ASN A 43 -28.20 -9.78 -10.95
CA ASN A 43 -27.23 -9.64 -12.03
C ASN A 43 -26.23 -8.50 -11.82
N VAL A 44 -25.83 -8.21 -10.58
CA VAL A 44 -24.63 -7.40 -10.35
C VAL A 44 -23.45 -8.24 -10.80
N GLN A 45 -22.98 -7.99 -12.02
CA GLN A 45 -21.70 -8.51 -12.48
C GLN A 45 -20.65 -8.15 -11.39
N THR A 46 -20.10 -9.19 -10.77
CA THR A 46 -18.97 -9.03 -9.85
C THR A 46 -17.94 -8.16 -10.58
N PRO A 47 -17.51 -7.03 -9.99
CA PRO A 47 -16.55 -6.17 -10.66
C PRO A 47 -15.33 -7.01 -11.08
N ASP A 48 -14.93 -6.89 -12.34
CA ASP A 48 -13.71 -7.53 -12.82
C ASP A 48 -12.49 -6.78 -12.23
N TYR A 49 -12.16 -7.13 -11.01
CA TYR A 49 -11.04 -6.53 -10.28
C TYR A 49 -9.69 -6.76 -10.96
N GLU A 50 -9.56 -7.85 -11.69
CA GLU A 50 -8.35 -8.14 -12.44
C GLU A 50 -8.19 -7.19 -13.61
N LYS A 51 -9.25 -6.96 -14.37
CA LYS A 51 -9.26 -5.98 -15.44
C LYS A 51 -8.98 -4.57 -14.92
N LEU A 52 -9.61 -4.18 -13.78
CA LEU A 52 -9.37 -2.89 -13.15
C LEU A 52 -7.90 -2.73 -12.74
N ARG A 53 -7.33 -3.75 -12.10
CA ARG A 53 -5.93 -3.79 -11.71
C ARG A 53 -4.99 -3.65 -12.91
N ASN A 54 -5.24 -4.42 -13.96
CA ASN A 54 -4.41 -4.41 -15.17
C ASN A 54 -4.48 -3.04 -15.87
N THR A 55 -5.68 -2.46 -15.98
CA THR A 55 -5.85 -1.09 -16.50
C THR A 55 -5.08 -0.08 -15.64
N TRP A 56 -5.14 -0.20 -14.32
CA TRP A 56 -4.42 0.68 -13.42
C TRP A 56 -2.90 0.55 -13.58
N LEU A 57 -2.40 -0.68 -13.72
CA LEU A 57 -0.98 -0.96 -13.98
C LEU A 57 -0.52 -0.37 -15.30
N ASP A 58 -1.30 -0.54 -16.37
CA ASP A 58 -0.98 0.01 -17.70
C ASP A 58 -0.93 1.54 -17.68
N VAL A 59 -1.92 2.18 -17.07
CA VAL A 59 -2.00 3.65 -16.99
C VAL A 59 -0.84 4.25 -16.18
N ASN A 60 -0.47 3.63 -15.04
CA ASN A 60 0.51 4.21 -14.12
C ASN A 60 1.96 3.83 -14.46
N TYR A 61 2.17 2.65 -15.05
CA TYR A 61 3.52 2.11 -15.29
C TYR A 61 3.81 1.81 -16.76
N GLY A 62 2.78 1.59 -17.58
CA GLY A 62 2.90 1.41 -19.04
C GLY A 62 3.58 0.11 -19.44
N TYR A 63 3.49 -0.96 -18.61
CA TYR A 63 4.17 -2.23 -18.88
C TYR A 63 3.74 -2.90 -20.19
N ASP A 64 2.45 -2.82 -20.54
CA ASP A 64 1.91 -3.42 -21.77
C ASP A 64 2.36 -2.68 -23.04
N LYS A 65 2.89 -1.47 -22.87
CA LYS A 65 3.38 -0.61 -23.96
C LYS A 65 4.90 -0.53 -24.02
N TYR A 66 5.60 -1.41 -23.29
CA TYR A 66 7.04 -1.39 -23.27
C TYR A 66 7.60 -1.66 -24.67
N ASP A 67 8.36 -0.71 -25.18
CA ASP A 67 9.11 -0.82 -26.43
C ASP A 67 10.60 -0.59 -26.13
N GLU A 68 11.40 -1.66 -26.28
CA GLU A 68 12.85 -1.61 -26.05
C GLU A 68 13.60 -0.74 -27.07
N ASN A 69 12.98 -0.46 -28.23
CA ASN A 69 13.53 0.44 -29.24
C ASN A 69 13.28 1.90 -28.90
N ASN A 70 12.40 2.19 -27.94
CA ASN A 70 12.19 3.55 -27.43
C ASN A 70 13.25 3.86 -26.36
N PRO A 71 14.21 4.78 -26.65
CA PRO A 71 15.33 5.03 -25.74
C PRO A 71 14.91 5.62 -24.40
N ASP A 72 13.82 6.39 -24.36
CA ASP A 72 13.33 7.00 -23.12
C ASP A 72 12.68 5.96 -22.21
N MET A 73 11.90 5.05 -22.79
CA MET A 73 11.32 3.93 -22.04
C MET A 73 12.42 3.04 -21.49
N LYS A 74 13.37 2.64 -22.33
CA LYS A 74 14.51 1.82 -21.90
C LYS A 74 15.27 2.50 -20.77
N LYS A 75 15.60 3.79 -20.90
CA LYS A 75 16.30 4.57 -19.87
C LYS A 75 15.54 4.60 -18.55
N LYS A 76 14.21 4.76 -18.59
CA LYS A 76 13.36 4.75 -17.39
C LYS A 76 13.44 3.37 -16.70
N PHE A 77 13.24 2.29 -17.44
CA PHE A 77 13.26 0.95 -16.86
C PHE A 77 14.63 0.56 -16.31
N ASP A 78 15.70 0.84 -17.05
CA ASP A 78 17.08 0.60 -16.58
C ASP A 78 17.38 1.38 -15.28
N ALA A 79 16.91 2.62 -15.18
CA ALA A 79 17.08 3.42 -13.97
C ALA A 79 16.30 2.85 -12.78
N THR A 80 15.05 2.42 -12.99
CA THR A 80 14.20 1.79 -11.96
C THR A 80 14.83 0.48 -11.47
N GLU A 81 15.33 -0.36 -12.38
CA GLU A 81 15.97 -1.64 -12.03
C GLU A 81 17.28 -1.41 -11.26
N LYS A 82 18.10 -0.46 -11.69
CA LYS A 82 19.32 -0.07 -10.97
C LYS A 82 19.04 0.42 -9.54
N GLU A 83 18.05 1.28 -9.38
CA GLU A 83 17.65 1.77 -8.05
C GLU A 83 17.17 0.62 -7.16
N ALA A 84 16.29 -0.25 -7.68
CA ALA A 84 15.77 -1.40 -6.95
C ALA A 84 16.87 -2.41 -6.58
N THR A 85 17.83 -2.63 -7.46
CA THR A 85 19.01 -3.49 -7.19
C THR A 85 19.78 -2.96 -5.98
N ASN A 86 20.03 -1.66 -5.93
CA ASN A 86 20.71 -1.03 -4.79
C ASN A 86 19.88 -1.15 -3.50
N LEU A 87 18.58 -0.89 -3.58
CA LEU A 87 17.68 -1.04 -2.44
C LEU A 87 17.64 -2.47 -1.90
N LEU A 88 17.59 -3.48 -2.78
CA LEU A 88 17.63 -4.89 -2.37
C LEU A 88 18.97 -5.30 -1.73
N LYS A 89 20.08 -4.74 -2.21
CA LYS A 89 21.41 -4.97 -1.65
C LYS A 89 21.58 -4.35 -0.27
N GLU A 90 21.02 -3.15 -0.06
CA GLU A 90 21.13 -2.39 1.18
C GLU A 90 20.10 -2.78 2.23
N MET A 91 19.06 -3.52 1.83
CA MET A 91 17.97 -3.93 2.71
C MET A 91 18.49 -4.85 3.83
N LYS A 92 18.25 -4.45 5.06
CA LYS A 92 18.55 -5.27 6.24
C LYS A 92 17.52 -6.38 6.37
N THR A 93 18.01 -7.62 6.45
CA THR A 93 17.18 -8.84 6.56
C THR A 93 17.48 -9.65 7.82
N GLU A 94 18.52 -9.27 8.58
CA GLU A 94 18.95 -9.96 9.79
C GLU A 94 17.89 -9.94 10.90
N SER A 95 17.90 -10.98 11.72
CA SER A 95 17.08 -11.05 12.92
C SER A 95 17.48 -9.95 13.90
N GLY A 96 16.47 -9.28 14.51
CA GLY A 96 16.71 -8.20 15.49
C GLY A 96 17.01 -6.83 14.85
N ARG A 97 16.91 -6.70 13.53
CA ARG A 97 17.00 -5.39 12.85
C ARG A 97 16.02 -4.37 13.44
N LYS A 98 16.43 -3.11 13.49
CA LYS A 98 15.61 -1.99 13.99
C LYS A 98 15.01 -1.14 12.87
N TYR A 99 15.51 -1.28 11.66
CA TYR A 99 15.09 -0.58 10.46
C TYR A 99 15.49 -1.42 9.23
N LEU A 100 14.96 -1.10 8.06
CA LEU A 100 15.27 -1.82 6.81
C LEU A 100 16.36 -1.14 5.98
N TRP A 101 16.46 0.18 6.02
CA TRP A 101 17.49 0.96 5.30
C TRP A 101 18.10 2.03 6.17
N SER A 102 19.39 2.30 5.98
CA SER A 102 20.05 3.48 6.53
C SER A 102 19.37 4.76 6.03
N GLY A 103 19.28 5.77 6.87
CA GLY A 103 18.52 6.99 6.61
C GLY A 103 17.01 6.88 6.92
N ALA A 104 16.57 5.72 7.45
CA ALA A 104 15.20 5.48 7.91
C ALA A 104 15.18 4.73 9.26
N GLU A 105 16.10 5.05 10.17
CA GLU A 105 16.35 4.27 11.40
C GLU A 105 15.30 4.50 12.49
N THR A 106 14.65 5.66 12.50
CA THR A 106 13.80 6.10 13.62
C THR A 106 12.30 6.01 13.30
N LEU A 107 11.83 4.83 12.93
CA LEU A 107 10.44 4.60 12.51
C LEU A 107 9.39 5.01 13.55
N GLU A 108 9.70 4.85 14.84
CA GLU A 108 8.76 5.18 15.93
C GLU A 108 8.68 6.68 16.24
N THR A 109 9.71 7.43 15.91
CA THR A 109 9.82 8.86 16.25
C THR A 109 9.76 9.80 15.07
N ASN A 110 9.87 9.27 13.85
CA ASN A 110 9.82 10.02 12.61
C ASN A 110 9.01 9.25 11.56
N SER A 111 7.76 9.65 11.36
CA SER A 111 6.86 8.98 10.42
C SER A 111 7.29 9.07 8.96
N SER A 112 8.10 10.06 8.58
CA SER A 112 8.65 10.16 7.24
C SER A 112 9.62 9.02 6.92
N HIS A 113 10.30 8.46 7.93
CA HIS A 113 11.15 7.28 7.77
C HIS A 113 10.31 6.02 7.46
N MET A 114 9.14 5.90 8.07
CA MET A 114 8.18 4.84 7.75
C MET A 114 7.71 4.98 6.29
N THR A 115 7.21 6.14 5.90
CA THR A 115 6.76 6.39 4.51
C THR A 115 7.89 6.14 3.50
N ARG A 116 9.12 6.59 3.78
CA ARG A 116 10.28 6.32 2.94
C ARG A 116 10.55 4.82 2.80
N THR A 117 10.45 4.07 3.88
CA THR A 117 10.65 2.62 3.87
C THR A 117 9.64 1.92 2.97
N TYR A 118 8.36 2.28 3.05
CA TYR A 118 7.33 1.73 2.16
C TYR A 118 7.53 2.14 0.70
N ARG A 119 7.98 3.38 0.43
CA ARG A 119 8.35 3.82 -0.93
C ARG A 119 9.53 3.04 -1.51
N ASN A 120 10.50 2.68 -0.70
CA ASN A 120 11.60 1.83 -1.16
C ASN A 120 11.10 0.44 -1.57
N ILE A 121 10.15 -0.14 -0.83
CA ILE A 121 9.52 -1.41 -1.19
C ILE A 121 8.68 -1.25 -2.48
N GLU A 122 7.93 -0.17 -2.62
CA GLU A 122 7.16 0.15 -3.84
C GLU A 122 8.07 0.20 -5.08
N LYS A 123 9.23 0.86 -5.00
CA LYS A 123 10.22 0.92 -6.08
C LYS A 123 10.78 -0.45 -6.46
N ILE A 124 11.05 -1.30 -5.45
CA ILE A 124 11.47 -2.68 -5.70
C ILE A 124 10.34 -3.45 -6.41
N ALA A 125 9.10 -3.30 -5.95
CA ALA A 125 7.94 -3.95 -6.56
C ALA A 125 7.70 -3.47 -8.00
N GLU A 126 7.88 -2.17 -8.27
CA GLU A 126 7.83 -1.60 -9.62
C GLU A 126 8.88 -2.26 -10.53
N ALA A 127 10.14 -2.32 -10.10
CA ALA A 127 11.21 -2.94 -10.88
C ALA A 127 10.96 -4.44 -11.11
N MET A 128 10.43 -5.17 -10.13
CA MET A 128 10.09 -6.59 -10.27
C MET A 128 8.98 -6.84 -11.30
N ARG A 129 8.22 -5.83 -11.69
CA ARG A 129 7.19 -5.89 -12.73
C ARG A 129 7.69 -5.44 -14.11
N ASN A 130 8.89 -4.88 -14.22
CA ASN A 130 9.44 -4.50 -15.51
C ASN A 130 9.49 -5.71 -16.46
N PRO A 131 9.08 -5.58 -17.73
CA PRO A 131 9.01 -6.71 -18.66
C PRO A 131 10.31 -7.45 -18.91
N LYS A 132 11.45 -6.79 -18.73
CA LYS A 132 12.79 -7.33 -18.92
C LYS A 132 13.60 -7.45 -17.64
N THR A 133 12.93 -7.39 -16.49
CA THR A 133 13.62 -7.40 -15.19
C THR A 133 14.33 -8.71 -14.90
N THR A 134 15.47 -8.61 -14.25
CA THR A 134 16.18 -9.75 -13.62
C THR A 134 15.83 -9.90 -12.13
N LEU A 135 15.04 -8.98 -11.58
CA LEU A 135 14.78 -8.91 -10.14
C LEU A 135 13.56 -9.74 -9.67
N ASN A 136 12.73 -10.25 -10.58
CA ASN A 136 11.55 -11.06 -10.24
C ASN A 136 11.92 -12.50 -9.86
N THR A 137 12.74 -12.66 -8.84
CA THR A 137 13.19 -13.96 -8.30
C THR A 137 12.44 -14.31 -7.02
N ASP A 138 12.35 -15.60 -6.67
CA ASP A 138 11.70 -16.04 -5.45
C ASP A 138 12.43 -15.53 -4.18
N GLU A 139 13.75 -15.36 -4.26
CA GLU A 139 14.53 -14.74 -3.19
C GLU A 139 14.07 -13.28 -2.94
N ASN A 140 13.98 -12.47 -4.00
CA ASN A 140 13.57 -11.08 -3.87
C ASN A 140 12.10 -10.95 -3.44
N LYS A 141 11.21 -11.81 -3.96
CA LYS A 141 9.81 -11.90 -3.49
C LYS A 141 9.74 -12.17 -2.00
N LYS A 142 10.54 -13.13 -1.52
CA LYS A 142 10.63 -13.44 -0.09
C LYS A 142 11.14 -12.25 0.71
N LYS A 143 12.19 -11.57 0.27
CA LYS A 143 12.71 -10.37 0.94
C LYS A 143 11.64 -9.28 1.08
N VAL A 144 10.87 -9.03 0.02
CA VAL A 144 9.78 -8.03 0.03
C VAL A 144 8.68 -8.44 1.01
N LYS A 145 8.24 -9.71 0.99
CA LYS A 145 7.24 -10.22 1.93
C LYS A 145 7.71 -10.09 3.38
N ASP A 146 8.91 -10.55 3.68
CA ASP A 146 9.52 -10.46 5.02
C ASP A 146 9.63 -9.00 5.49
N ALA A 147 9.94 -8.07 4.59
CA ALA A 147 10.00 -6.63 4.87
C ALA A 147 8.61 -6.06 5.22
N LEU A 148 7.58 -6.40 4.46
CA LEU A 148 6.20 -5.96 4.72
C LEU A 148 5.67 -6.53 6.04
N GLU A 149 5.90 -7.81 6.33
CA GLU A 149 5.50 -8.43 7.59
C GLU A 149 6.23 -7.80 8.79
N TRP A 150 7.52 -7.52 8.62
CA TRP A 150 8.29 -6.85 9.66
C TRP A 150 7.77 -5.44 9.95
N LEU A 151 7.47 -4.66 8.91
CA LEU A 151 6.91 -3.32 9.04
C LEU A 151 5.53 -3.33 9.70
N HIS A 152 4.68 -4.29 9.34
CA HIS A 152 3.38 -4.45 9.98
C HIS A 152 3.50 -4.67 11.48
N LYS A 153 4.46 -5.49 11.91
CA LYS A 153 4.67 -5.79 13.34
C LYS A 153 5.36 -4.67 14.12
N ASN A 154 6.27 -3.94 13.49
CA ASN A 154 7.20 -3.05 14.19
C ASN A 154 6.99 -1.56 13.92
N ALA A 155 6.18 -1.20 12.91
CA ALA A 155 5.96 0.18 12.54
C ALA A 155 4.47 0.47 12.31
N TYR A 156 3.99 0.41 11.09
CA TYR A 156 2.66 0.88 10.70
C TYR A 156 1.50 0.11 11.33
N GLY A 157 1.62 -1.20 11.47
CA GLY A 157 0.59 -2.06 12.07
C GLY A 157 0.61 -2.15 13.59
N LYS A 158 1.63 -1.57 14.25
CA LYS A 158 1.89 -1.78 15.68
C LYS A 158 0.79 -1.24 16.59
N GLU A 159 0.24 -0.08 16.26
CA GLU A 159 -0.82 0.58 17.01
C GLU A 159 -1.88 1.18 16.07
N PRO A 160 -2.64 0.34 15.34
CA PRO A 160 -3.48 0.80 14.24
C PRO A 160 -4.68 1.67 14.69
N ASP A 161 -5.03 1.62 15.96
CA ASP A 161 -6.20 2.30 16.51
C ASP A 161 -5.89 3.64 17.16
N LYS A 162 -4.60 3.98 17.32
CA LYS A 162 -4.20 5.24 17.94
C LYS A 162 -4.04 6.35 16.91
N LYS A 163 -4.50 7.54 17.26
CA LYS A 163 -4.27 8.73 16.47
C LYS A 163 -2.81 9.16 16.59
N VAL A 164 -2.27 9.79 15.55
CA VAL A 164 -0.87 10.27 15.50
C VAL A 164 -0.52 11.15 16.70
N LYS A 165 -1.46 12.00 17.14
CA LYS A 165 -1.30 12.83 18.33
C LYS A 165 -1.08 11.99 19.60
N GLU A 166 -1.89 10.95 19.80
CA GLU A 166 -1.77 10.05 20.95
C GLU A 166 -0.46 9.28 20.94
N LEU A 167 -0.01 8.82 19.76
CA LEU A 167 1.29 8.16 19.59
C LEU A 167 2.43 9.09 20.00
N SER A 168 2.40 10.34 19.55
CA SER A 168 3.40 11.34 19.88
C SER A 168 3.43 11.68 21.37
N GLU A 169 2.26 11.93 21.97
CA GLU A 169 2.14 12.24 23.41
C GLU A 169 2.62 11.09 24.28
N ASN A 170 2.21 9.86 23.94
CA ASN A 170 2.62 8.66 24.68
C ASN A 170 4.12 8.44 24.61
N PHE A 171 4.72 8.59 23.42
CA PHE A 171 6.15 8.45 23.26
C PHE A 171 6.93 9.49 24.08
N THR A 172 6.53 10.77 23.97
CA THR A 172 7.16 11.86 24.71
C THR A 172 7.04 11.66 26.22
N LYS A 173 5.86 11.27 26.70
CA LYS A 173 5.62 10.98 28.13
C LYS A 173 6.48 9.82 28.64
N THR A 174 6.67 8.78 27.84
CA THR A 174 7.40 7.56 28.24
C THR A 174 8.91 7.73 28.17
N THR A 175 9.40 8.44 27.16
CA THR A 175 10.85 8.52 26.87
C THR A 175 11.47 9.89 27.14
N GLY A 176 10.69 10.94 27.35
CA GLY A 176 11.16 12.32 27.45
C GLY A 176 11.66 12.91 26.12
N LYS A 177 11.51 12.19 25.00
CA LYS A 177 11.99 12.61 23.69
C LYS A 177 10.85 13.08 22.80
N ASN A 178 11.10 14.13 22.03
CA ASN A 178 10.17 14.63 21.03
C ASN A 178 10.08 13.68 19.82
N THR A 179 8.91 13.70 19.16
CA THR A 179 8.66 12.97 17.92
C THR A 179 8.45 13.92 16.75
N ASN A 180 8.71 13.45 15.54
CA ASN A 180 8.34 14.10 14.29
C ASN A 180 7.32 13.22 13.56
N LEU A 181 6.13 13.09 14.15
CA LEU A 181 5.03 12.30 13.59
C LEU A 181 4.07 13.21 12.84
N ASN A 182 3.74 12.82 11.62
CA ASN A 182 2.84 13.54 10.73
C ASN A 182 1.67 12.63 10.32
N TRP A 183 0.44 13.11 10.47
CA TRP A 183 -0.78 12.40 10.07
C TRP A 183 -0.75 11.99 8.59
N TRP A 184 -0.18 12.81 7.71
CA TRP A 184 -0.10 12.53 6.28
C TRP A 184 0.67 11.22 5.98
N ASP A 185 1.73 10.95 6.75
CA ASP A 185 2.51 9.72 6.61
C ASP A 185 1.67 8.49 6.95
N TYR A 186 0.81 8.59 7.96
CA TYR A 186 -0.04 7.47 8.41
C TYR A 186 -1.29 7.28 7.55
N GLU A 187 -1.92 8.37 7.11
CA GLU A 187 -3.24 8.32 6.46
C GLU A 187 -3.15 8.34 4.93
N ILE A 188 -2.04 8.85 4.36
CA ILE A 188 -1.89 9.02 2.91
C ILE A 188 -0.59 8.39 2.41
N GLY A 189 0.56 8.83 2.90
CA GLY A 189 1.87 8.50 2.33
C GLY A 189 2.18 7.01 2.38
N THR A 190 2.10 6.42 3.57
CA THR A 190 2.33 4.99 3.78
C THR A 190 1.25 4.11 3.16
N PRO A 191 -0.08 4.37 3.37
CA PRO A 191 -1.13 3.59 2.72
C PRO A 191 -1.05 3.58 1.19
N LYS A 192 -0.71 4.71 0.58
CA LYS A 192 -0.53 4.80 -0.87
C LYS A 192 0.57 3.85 -1.35
N SER A 193 1.77 3.92 -0.76
CA SER A 193 2.89 3.07 -1.16
C SER A 193 2.62 1.60 -0.88
N LEU A 194 1.98 1.27 0.25
CA LEU A 194 1.57 -0.10 0.55
C LEU A 194 0.56 -0.63 -0.47
N THR A 195 -0.49 0.14 -0.77
CA THR A 195 -1.51 -0.25 -1.76
C THR A 195 -0.89 -0.47 -3.14
N ASN A 196 -0.03 0.45 -3.59
CA ASN A 196 0.67 0.31 -4.86
C ASN A 196 1.53 -0.96 -4.90
N THR A 197 2.26 -1.25 -3.83
CA THR A 197 3.05 -2.48 -3.69
C THR A 197 2.18 -3.73 -3.79
N LEU A 198 1.04 -3.76 -3.10
CA LEU A 198 0.11 -4.89 -3.14
C LEU A 198 -0.52 -5.09 -4.53
N ILE A 199 -0.82 -4.01 -5.24
CA ILE A 199 -1.32 -4.07 -6.63
C ILE A 199 -0.24 -4.61 -7.57
N LEU A 200 1.00 -4.09 -7.44
CA LEU A 200 2.14 -4.51 -8.26
C LEU A 200 2.47 -6.00 -8.08
N LEU A 201 2.42 -6.49 -6.86
CA LEU A 201 2.82 -7.85 -6.50
C LEU A 201 1.61 -8.76 -6.19
N ASN A 202 0.38 -8.37 -6.60
CA ASN A 202 -0.83 -9.14 -6.30
C ASN A 202 -0.72 -10.63 -6.64
N ASP A 203 -0.04 -10.97 -7.73
CA ASP A 203 0.14 -12.35 -8.20
C ASP A 203 1.18 -13.12 -7.35
N GLN A 204 1.92 -12.41 -6.51
CA GLN A 204 2.98 -12.96 -5.65
C GLN A 204 2.48 -13.27 -4.24
N PHE A 205 1.25 -12.85 -3.90
CA PHE A 205 0.63 -13.09 -2.60
C PHE A 205 -0.48 -14.11 -2.72
N SER A 206 -0.52 -15.09 -1.80
CA SER A 206 -1.65 -15.99 -1.62
C SER A 206 -2.89 -15.25 -1.10
N ASN A 207 -4.06 -15.88 -1.21
CA ASN A 207 -5.30 -15.29 -0.68
C ASN A 207 -5.26 -15.08 0.84
N GLU A 208 -4.51 -15.91 1.58
CA GLU A 208 -4.31 -15.78 3.02
C GLU A 208 -3.41 -14.59 3.35
N GLU A 209 -2.33 -14.37 2.58
CA GLU A 209 -1.42 -13.23 2.76
C GLU A 209 -2.10 -11.89 2.46
N LYS A 210 -3.01 -11.85 1.49
CA LYS A 210 -3.78 -10.63 1.15
C LYS A 210 -4.80 -10.23 2.21
N LYS A 211 -5.13 -11.11 3.16
CA LYS A 211 -6.12 -10.86 4.23
C LYS A 211 -5.48 -10.38 5.53
N LYS A 212 -4.17 -10.43 5.65
CA LYS A 212 -3.41 -9.97 6.82
C LYS A 212 -3.16 -8.48 6.76
#